data_ee2984532c3548168b0d6fa5aa193cc8
#
_entry.id   ee2984532c3548168b0d6fa5aa193cc8
#
_cell.length_a   1.000
_cell.length_b   1.000
_cell.length_c   1.000
_cell.angle_alpha   90.00
_cell.angle_beta   90.00
_cell.angle_gamma   90.00
#
_symmetry.space_group_name_H-M   'P 1'
#
loop_
_entity.id
_entity.type
_entity.pdbx_description
1 polymer ?
#
loop_
_entity_poly.entity_id
_entity_poly.type
_entity_poly.pdbx_seq_one_letter_code
_entity_poly.pdbx_strand_id
1 'polypeptide(L)'
;MKDRGMTNTPLSSSELVNTMSHFHRAEIGRMAGWRDRLDRTTNWAITVAAAMLSISLSTPTSHHGVLLFAMLLILLLLWIEARRYRFFDVYRTRVRQFERYYFAQIFSPQSDFAADWLLIFGESLRAPKFLMSQWAAFTRRLRRNYIYMFLILLLAWVLKITTPSLQAEGAERNFVNSLREAVANASLGPLPGWLIVTSLVLFYLVLTGAAFLTRSKDGELGYGEVHV
;
A
#
# COMPACT_ATOMS: atom_id res chain seq x y z
N MET A 1 27.25 29.68 29.82
CA MET A 1 26.06 29.16 29.10
C MET A 1 25.18 28.55 30.17
N LYS A 2 24.06 29.22 30.52
CA LYS A 2 23.28 29.00 31.75
C LYS A 2 22.39 27.78 31.56
N ASP A 3 22.71 26.72 32.30
CA ASP A 3 21.93 25.48 32.38
C ASP A 3 20.52 25.84 32.89
N ARG A 4 19.53 25.87 31.98
CA ARG A 4 18.12 25.93 32.38
C ARG A 4 17.70 24.51 32.78
N GLY A 5 17.97 24.18 34.03
CA GLY A 5 17.36 23.03 34.65
C GLY A 5 15.85 23.10 34.44
N MET A 6 15.32 22.19 33.61
CA MET A 6 13.89 21.94 33.58
C MET A 6 13.52 21.46 34.98
N THR A 7 12.87 22.32 35.74
CA THR A 7 12.28 21.96 37.03
C THR A 7 11.23 20.89 36.70
N ASN A 8 11.49 19.65 37.15
CA ASN A 8 10.54 18.54 37.14
C ASN A 8 9.42 18.84 38.17
N THR A 9 8.66 19.90 37.97
CA THR A 9 7.41 20.11 38.71
C THR A 9 6.42 19.08 38.17
N PRO A 10 5.92 18.15 39.00
CA PRO A 10 4.90 17.21 38.57
C PRO A 10 3.67 18.00 38.10
N LEU A 11 3.21 17.72 36.88
CA LEU A 11 2.01 18.33 36.34
C LEU A 11 0.83 18.07 37.29
N SER A 12 0.01 19.08 37.52
CA SER A 12 -1.26 18.88 38.22
C SER A 12 -2.16 17.94 37.42
N SER A 13 -3.10 17.26 38.07
CA SER A 13 -4.01 16.32 37.40
C SER A 13 -4.78 16.97 36.23
N SER A 14 -5.18 18.24 36.39
CA SER A 14 -5.88 19.00 35.35
C SER A 14 -4.96 19.35 34.15
N GLU A 15 -3.71 19.72 34.40
CA GLU A 15 -2.73 19.99 33.37
C GLU A 15 -2.37 18.72 32.60
N LEU A 16 -2.25 17.58 33.29
CA LEU A 16 -2.00 16.29 32.66
C LEU A 16 -3.15 15.89 31.73
N VAL A 17 -4.40 15.97 32.19
CA VAL A 17 -5.58 15.64 31.35
C VAL A 17 -5.66 16.56 30.13
N ASN A 18 -5.41 17.85 30.31
CA ASN A 18 -5.44 18.81 29.21
C ASN A 18 -4.32 18.53 28.20
N THR A 19 -3.11 18.29 28.66
CA THR A 19 -1.97 17.94 27.80
C THR A 19 -2.23 16.65 27.02
N MET A 20 -2.74 15.61 27.66
CA MET A 20 -3.08 14.36 27.02
C MET A 20 -4.17 14.53 25.95
N SER A 21 -5.20 15.32 26.23
CA SER A 21 -6.29 15.57 25.27
C SER A 21 -5.79 16.34 24.04
N HIS A 22 -4.94 17.35 24.22
CA HIS A 22 -4.32 18.08 23.11
C HIS A 22 -3.37 17.20 22.31
N PHE A 23 -2.56 16.39 22.98
CA PHE A 23 -1.66 15.45 22.33
C PHE A 23 -2.41 14.42 21.49
N HIS A 24 -3.46 13.78 22.05
CA HIS A 24 -4.28 12.80 21.35
C HIS A 24 -4.91 13.39 20.08
N ARG A 25 -5.47 14.59 20.17
CA ARG A 25 -6.03 15.31 19.01
C ARG A 25 -4.97 15.56 17.93
N ALA A 26 -3.75 15.93 18.32
CA ALA A 26 -2.65 16.13 17.40
C ALA A 26 -2.21 14.82 16.71
N GLU A 27 -2.16 13.69 17.45
CA GLU A 27 -1.82 12.38 16.88
C GLU A 27 -2.89 11.88 15.90
N ILE A 28 -4.19 12.08 16.22
CA ILE A 28 -5.29 11.78 15.28
C ILE A 28 -5.13 12.61 14.00
N GLY A 29 -4.83 13.90 14.12
CA GLY A 29 -4.60 14.78 12.96
C GLY A 29 -3.44 14.30 12.08
N ARG A 30 -2.32 13.86 12.68
CA ARG A 30 -1.18 13.29 11.95
C ARG A 30 -1.55 11.96 11.27
N MET A 31 -2.25 11.07 11.98
CA MET A 31 -2.74 9.81 11.43
C MET A 31 -3.67 10.05 10.24
N ALA A 32 -4.64 10.95 10.37
CA ALA A 32 -5.57 11.32 9.30
C ALA A 32 -4.84 11.91 8.08
N GLY A 33 -3.84 12.78 8.29
CA GLY A 33 -3.02 13.34 7.23
C GLY A 33 -2.21 12.29 6.47
N TRP A 34 -1.69 11.26 7.15
CA TRP A 34 -1.02 10.15 6.47
C TRP A 34 -2.00 9.24 5.73
N ARG A 35 -3.19 8.98 6.28
CA ARG A 35 -4.26 8.24 5.61
C ARG A 35 -4.68 8.92 4.30
N ASP A 36 -4.91 10.21 4.33
CA ASP A 36 -5.24 10.98 3.13
C ASP A 36 -4.15 10.90 2.03
N ARG A 37 -2.87 10.91 2.41
CA ARG A 37 -1.77 10.71 1.47
C ARG A 37 -1.74 9.29 0.88
N LEU A 38 -2.15 8.27 1.62
CA LEU A 38 -2.29 6.90 1.13
C LEU A 38 -3.42 6.82 0.11
N ASP A 39 -4.59 7.32 0.47
CA ASP A 39 -5.79 7.28 -0.38
C ASP A 39 -5.54 8.04 -1.70
N ARG A 40 -4.87 9.18 -1.64
CA ARG A 40 -4.44 9.91 -2.85
C ARG A 40 -3.49 9.08 -3.74
N THR A 41 -2.56 8.32 -3.17
CA THR A 41 -1.65 7.49 -3.99
C THR A 41 -2.41 6.35 -4.66
N THR A 42 -3.33 5.70 -3.94
CA THR A 42 -4.19 4.65 -4.49
C THR A 42 -5.07 5.21 -5.62
N ASN A 43 -5.67 6.40 -5.43
CA ASN A 43 -6.48 7.06 -6.46
C ASN A 43 -5.65 7.38 -7.71
N TRP A 44 -4.42 7.86 -7.56
CA TRP A 44 -3.51 8.06 -8.68
C TRP A 44 -3.19 6.75 -9.40
N ALA A 45 -2.98 5.64 -8.68
CA ALA A 45 -2.73 4.35 -9.28
C ALA A 45 -3.92 3.87 -10.12
N ILE A 46 -5.15 4.03 -9.61
CA ILE A 46 -6.37 3.71 -10.34
C ILE A 46 -6.52 4.58 -11.59
N THR A 47 -6.30 5.89 -11.46
CA THR A 47 -6.39 6.84 -12.58
C THR A 47 -5.39 6.52 -13.68
N VAL A 48 -4.13 6.24 -13.33
CA VAL A 48 -3.09 5.84 -14.29
C VAL A 48 -3.46 4.52 -14.97
N ALA A 49 -3.91 3.51 -14.21
CA ALA A 49 -4.34 2.24 -14.78
C ALA A 49 -5.49 2.44 -15.78
N ALA A 50 -6.53 3.18 -15.39
CA ALA A 50 -7.69 3.45 -16.24
C ALA A 50 -7.31 4.23 -17.52
N ALA A 51 -6.48 5.26 -17.41
CA ALA A 51 -6.02 6.05 -18.55
C ALA A 51 -5.20 5.18 -19.54
N MET A 52 -4.25 4.38 -19.03
CA MET A 52 -3.43 3.52 -19.89
C MET A 52 -4.24 2.40 -20.54
N LEU A 53 -5.21 1.83 -19.82
CA LEU A 53 -6.18 0.88 -20.38
C LEU A 53 -7.02 1.51 -21.48
N SER A 54 -7.55 2.71 -21.25
CA SER A 54 -8.34 3.44 -22.24
C SER A 54 -7.54 3.70 -23.51
N ILE A 55 -6.32 4.23 -23.40
CA ILE A 55 -5.43 4.49 -24.54
C ILE A 55 -5.11 3.18 -25.27
N SER A 56 -4.77 2.13 -24.57
CA SER A 56 -4.36 0.87 -25.17
C SER A 56 -5.49 0.14 -25.88
N LEU A 57 -6.73 0.18 -25.35
CA LEU A 57 -7.85 -0.59 -25.89
C LEU A 57 -8.66 0.22 -26.93
N SER A 58 -8.75 1.54 -26.82
CA SER A 58 -9.50 2.37 -27.76
C SER A 58 -8.73 2.69 -29.05
N THR A 59 -7.41 2.55 -29.05
CA THR A 59 -6.58 2.83 -30.23
C THR A 59 -5.91 1.53 -30.71
N PRO A 60 -6.38 0.90 -31.81
CA PRO A 60 -5.80 -0.36 -32.30
C PRO A 60 -4.31 -0.27 -32.60
N THR A 61 -3.84 0.85 -33.14
CA THR A 61 -2.41 1.10 -33.46
C THR A 61 -1.55 1.33 -32.21
N SER A 62 -2.15 1.49 -31.02
CA SER A 62 -1.41 1.64 -29.76
C SER A 62 -0.67 0.35 -29.42
N HIS A 63 0.65 0.45 -29.23
CA HIS A 63 1.47 -0.72 -28.91
C HIS A 63 1.14 -1.30 -27.53
N HIS A 64 1.11 -2.64 -27.41
CA HIS A 64 0.85 -3.32 -26.14
C HIS A 64 1.82 -2.96 -25.01
N GLY A 65 3.00 -2.43 -25.33
CA GLY A 65 4.00 -1.90 -24.40
C GLY A 65 3.47 -0.82 -23.45
N VAL A 66 2.41 -0.09 -23.84
CA VAL A 66 1.73 0.88 -22.95
C VAL A 66 1.22 0.20 -21.67
N LEU A 67 0.68 -1.01 -21.78
CA LEU A 67 0.19 -1.77 -20.63
C LEU A 67 1.34 -2.28 -19.73
N LEU A 68 2.47 -2.69 -20.34
CA LEU A 68 3.67 -3.07 -19.58
C LEU A 68 4.22 -1.87 -18.81
N PHE A 69 4.28 -0.70 -19.45
CA PHE A 69 4.68 0.54 -18.80
C PHE A 69 3.72 0.93 -17.66
N ALA A 70 2.41 0.76 -17.85
CA ALA A 70 1.42 0.95 -16.79
C ALA A 70 1.69 0.06 -15.58
N MET A 71 2.04 -1.23 -15.80
CA MET A 71 2.40 -2.14 -14.69
C MET A 71 3.61 -1.64 -13.91
N LEU A 72 4.64 -1.11 -14.58
CA LEU A 72 5.81 -0.53 -13.92
C LEU A 72 5.46 0.72 -13.10
N LEU A 73 4.61 1.61 -13.65
CA LEU A 73 4.14 2.79 -12.90
C LEU A 73 3.32 2.40 -11.67
N ILE A 74 2.43 1.42 -11.79
CA ILE A 74 1.65 0.89 -10.67
C ILE A 74 2.56 0.27 -9.60
N LEU A 75 3.61 -0.44 -10.02
CA LEU A 75 4.61 -0.99 -9.10
C LEU A 75 5.36 0.12 -8.33
N LEU A 76 5.74 1.19 -9.03
CA LEU A 76 6.37 2.36 -8.42
C LEU A 76 5.43 3.04 -7.40
N LEU A 77 4.17 3.24 -7.76
CA LEU A 77 3.16 3.82 -6.86
C LEU A 77 2.92 2.93 -5.63
N LEU A 78 2.86 1.62 -5.81
CA LEU A 78 2.78 0.65 -4.70
C LEU A 78 4.00 0.77 -3.77
N TRP A 79 5.22 0.91 -4.31
CA TRP A 79 6.42 1.08 -3.49
C TRP A 79 6.40 2.38 -2.67
N ILE A 80 5.97 3.48 -3.29
CA ILE A 80 5.79 4.78 -2.62
C ILE A 80 4.72 4.67 -1.52
N GLU A 81 3.59 4.01 -1.82
CA GLU A 81 2.50 3.83 -0.87
C GLU A 81 2.91 2.94 0.31
N ALA A 82 3.65 1.86 0.06
CA ALA A 82 4.20 1.01 1.12
C ALA A 82 5.09 1.79 2.09
N ARG A 83 5.92 2.72 1.57
CA ARG A 83 6.73 3.62 2.41
C ARG A 83 5.85 4.53 3.26
N ARG A 84 4.81 5.14 2.68
CA ARG A 84 3.86 6.02 3.39
C ARG A 84 3.05 5.26 4.44
N TYR A 85 2.70 4.01 4.14
CA TYR A 85 1.96 3.15 5.05
C TYR A 85 2.72 2.89 6.36
N ARG A 86 4.04 2.78 6.35
CA ARG A 86 4.85 2.64 7.57
C ARG A 86 4.73 3.85 8.49
N PHE A 87 4.70 5.06 7.95
CA PHE A 87 4.47 6.27 8.76
C PHE A 87 3.06 6.28 9.34
N PHE A 88 2.05 5.98 8.53
CA PHE A 88 0.67 5.87 9.00
C PHE A 88 0.55 4.88 10.16
N ASP A 89 1.18 3.72 10.06
CA ASP A 89 1.11 2.65 11.06
C ASP A 89 1.69 3.07 12.41
N VAL A 90 2.77 3.87 12.43
CA VAL A 90 3.34 4.43 13.68
C VAL A 90 2.30 5.30 14.40
N TYR A 91 1.67 6.24 13.70
CA TYR A 91 0.69 7.13 14.32
C TYR A 91 -0.60 6.40 14.69
N ARG A 92 -1.05 5.47 13.84
CA ARG A 92 -2.20 4.61 14.13
C ARG A 92 -2.01 3.83 15.42
N THR A 93 -0.85 3.21 15.59
CA THR A 93 -0.54 2.43 16.79
C THR A 93 -0.52 3.31 18.04
N ARG A 94 0.05 4.52 17.98
CA ARG A 94 0.04 5.46 19.11
C ARG A 94 -1.38 5.88 19.49
N VAL A 95 -2.22 6.22 18.52
CA VAL A 95 -3.63 6.56 18.75
C VAL A 95 -4.34 5.39 19.43
N ARG A 96 -4.17 4.15 18.92
CA ARG A 96 -4.79 2.94 19.48
C ARG A 96 -4.28 2.61 20.90
N GLN A 97 -2.99 2.81 21.17
CA GLN A 97 -2.45 2.65 22.52
C GLN A 97 -3.09 3.64 23.49
N PHE A 98 -3.28 4.90 23.07
CA PHE A 98 -3.93 5.91 23.87
C PHE A 98 -5.42 5.58 24.13
N GLU A 99 -6.14 5.15 23.09
CA GLU A 99 -7.53 4.71 23.22
C GLU A 99 -7.64 3.53 24.18
N ARG A 100 -6.79 2.51 24.04
CA ARG A 100 -6.83 1.28 24.85
C ARG A 100 -6.44 1.50 26.30
N TYR A 101 -5.33 2.19 26.54
CA TYR A 101 -4.74 2.27 27.88
C TYR A 101 -5.16 3.50 28.68
N TYR A 102 -5.66 4.54 28.04
CA TYR A 102 -6.12 5.75 28.71
C TYR A 102 -7.65 5.87 28.66
N PHE A 103 -8.22 6.04 27.47
CA PHE A 103 -9.66 6.30 27.35
C PHE A 103 -10.53 5.10 27.74
N ALA A 104 -10.19 3.89 27.31
CA ALA A 104 -10.95 2.70 27.65
C ALA A 104 -10.99 2.47 29.18
N GLN A 105 -9.90 2.76 29.87
CA GLN A 105 -9.87 2.66 31.34
C GLN A 105 -10.75 3.69 32.05
N ILE A 106 -10.94 4.87 31.47
CA ILE A 106 -11.88 5.87 32.03
C ILE A 106 -13.33 5.39 31.90
N PHE A 107 -13.70 4.79 30.74
CA PHE A 107 -15.08 4.37 30.47
C PHE A 107 -15.41 2.99 31.02
N SER A 108 -14.45 2.07 31.08
CA SER A 108 -14.62 0.70 31.56
C SER A 108 -13.33 0.21 32.22
N PRO A 109 -13.11 0.48 33.52
CA PRO A 109 -11.94 0.06 34.25
C PRO A 109 -11.80 -1.47 34.26
N GLN A 110 -10.64 -1.98 33.83
CA GLN A 110 -10.30 -3.40 33.85
C GLN A 110 -9.03 -3.64 34.67
N SER A 111 -8.95 -4.82 35.33
CA SER A 111 -7.81 -5.19 36.17
C SER A 111 -6.52 -5.48 35.40
N ASP A 112 -6.60 -5.79 34.10
CA ASP A 112 -5.45 -6.09 33.23
C ASP A 112 -4.74 -4.84 32.69
N PHE A 113 -4.69 -3.81 33.50
CA PHE A 113 -4.01 -2.58 33.13
C PHE A 113 -2.48 -2.79 33.11
N ALA A 114 -1.84 -2.63 31.96
CA ALA A 114 -0.38 -2.63 31.88
C ALA A 114 0.16 -1.38 32.58
N ALA A 115 0.65 -1.52 33.80
CA ALA A 115 1.15 -0.40 34.60
C ALA A 115 2.25 0.41 33.90
N ASP A 116 3.00 -0.22 32.99
CA ASP A 116 4.15 0.35 32.30
C ASP A 116 3.81 1.03 30.94
N TRP A 117 2.53 1.12 30.57
CA TRP A 117 2.19 1.67 29.24
C TRP A 117 2.69 3.10 29.01
N LEU A 118 2.71 3.95 30.06
CA LEU A 118 3.22 5.31 29.97
C LEU A 118 4.73 5.35 29.71
N LEU A 119 5.50 4.42 30.29
CA LEU A 119 6.93 4.29 30.02
C LEU A 119 7.18 3.87 28.58
N ILE A 120 6.51 2.81 28.12
CA ILE A 120 6.59 2.32 26.73
C ILE A 120 6.19 3.42 25.74
N PHE A 121 5.11 4.13 26.05
CA PHE A 121 4.63 5.23 25.24
C PHE A 121 5.66 6.39 25.18
N GLY A 122 6.20 6.78 26.34
CA GLY A 122 7.24 7.81 26.45
C GLY A 122 8.52 7.45 25.66
N GLU A 123 8.95 6.19 25.71
CA GLU A 123 10.06 5.69 24.91
C GLU A 123 9.77 5.76 23.40
N SER A 124 8.56 5.43 22.98
CA SER A 124 8.14 5.53 21.58
C SER A 124 8.18 6.98 21.05
N LEU A 125 8.02 7.96 21.93
CA LEU A 125 8.13 9.38 21.58
C LEU A 125 9.60 9.85 21.52
N ARG A 126 10.46 9.35 22.41
CA ARG A 126 11.89 9.71 22.43
C ARG A 126 12.66 9.09 21.26
N ALA A 127 12.34 7.85 20.90
CA ALA A 127 13.00 7.09 19.83
C ALA A 127 11.97 6.45 18.89
N PRO A 128 11.36 7.22 17.97
CA PRO A 128 10.35 6.69 17.07
C PRO A 128 10.97 5.65 16.12
N LYS A 129 10.39 4.45 16.10
CA LYS A 129 10.80 3.34 15.24
C LYS A 129 9.65 2.92 14.35
N PHE A 130 9.97 2.42 13.16
CA PHE A 130 8.94 1.76 12.33
C PHE A 130 8.56 0.41 12.93
N LEU A 131 7.26 0.16 13.03
CA LEU A 131 6.72 -1.07 13.61
C LEU A 131 6.72 -2.25 12.62
N MET A 132 6.82 -1.94 11.33
CA MET A 132 6.89 -2.94 10.28
C MET A 132 8.00 -2.65 9.27
N SER A 133 8.49 -3.72 8.61
CA SER A 133 9.46 -3.61 7.53
C SER A 133 8.82 -2.99 6.28
N GLN A 134 9.65 -2.45 5.37
CA GLN A 134 9.18 -1.95 4.06
C GLN A 134 8.51 -3.05 3.26
N TRP A 135 9.03 -4.28 3.34
CA TRP A 135 8.49 -5.43 2.63
C TRP A 135 7.12 -5.86 3.19
N ALA A 136 6.95 -5.88 4.50
CA ALA A 136 5.66 -6.18 5.12
C ALA A 136 4.58 -5.16 4.74
N ALA A 137 4.94 -3.87 4.69
CA ALA A 137 4.05 -2.82 4.21
C ALA A 137 3.68 -3.00 2.73
N PHE A 138 4.68 -3.32 1.89
CA PHE A 138 4.49 -3.59 0.46
C PHE A 138 3.51 -4.75 0.22
N THR A 139 3.75 -5.90 0.85
CA THR A 139 2.90 -7.10 0.67
C THR A 139 1.48 -6.89 1.20
N ARG A 140 1.31 -6.13 2.29
CA ARG A 140 -0.01 -5.77 2.82
C ARG A 140 -0.78 -4.89 1.84
N ARG A 141 -0.15 -3.87 1.25
CA ARG A 141 -0.78 -2.98 0.27
C ARG A 141 -1.04 -3.68 -1.06
N LEU A 142 -0.09 -4.53 -1.51
CA LEU A 142 -0.27 -5.36 -2.70
C LEU A 142 -1.54 -6.21 -2.60
N ARG A 143 -1.70 -6.99 -1.53
CA ARG A 143 -2.87 -7.86 -1.33
C ARG A 143 -4.19 -7.10 -1.26
N ARG A 144 -4.20 -5.93 -0.62
CA ARG A 144 -5.44 -5.20 -0.35
C ARG A 144 -6.02 -4.53 -1.60
N ASN A 145 -5.20 -3.87 -2.41
CA ASN A 145 -5.68 -3.03 -3.49
C ASN A 145 -4.99 -3.33 -4.84
N TYR A 146 -3.66 -3.50 -4.83
CA TYR A 146 -2.87 -3.47 -6.05
C TYR A 146 -2.93 -4.76 -6.86
N ILE A 147 -3.18 -5.90 -6.22
CA ILE A 147 -3.27 -7.19 -6.90
C ILE A 147 -4.37 -7.18 -7.99
N TYR A 148 -5.51 -6.55 -7.70
CA TYR A 148 -6.60 -6.42 -8.65
C TYR A 148 -6.23 -5.55 -9.85
N MET A 149 -5.51 -4.44 -9.64
CA MET A 149 -5.03 -3.59 -10.72
C MET A 149 -4.05 -4.36 -11.63
N PHE A 150 -3.12 -5.10 -11.05
CA PHE A 150 -2.21 -5.95 -11.81
C PHE A 150 -2.95 -7.04 -12.60
N LEU A 151 -3.96 -7.69 -12.03
CA LEU A 151 -4.76 -8.70 -12.74
C LEU A 151 -5.53 -8.09 -13.92
N ILE A 152 -6.12 -6.92 -13.74
CA ILE A 152 -6.84 -6.21 -14.82
C ILE A 152 -5.86 -5.83 -15.94
N LEU A 153 -4.69 -5.30 -15.62
CA LEU A 153 -3.67 -4.96 -16.60
C LEU A 153 -3.14 -6.19 -17.33
N LEU A 154 -2.95 -7.32 -16.63
CA LEU A 154 -2.56 -8.58 -17.23
C LEU A 154 -3.62 -9.08 -18.23
N LEU A 155 -4.89 -9.08 -17.81
CA LEU A 155 -6.00 -9.49 -18.67
C LEU A 155 -6.06 -8.64 -19.92
N ALA A 156 -5.98 -7.32 -19.78
CA ALA A 156 -5.98 -6.39 -20.90
C ALA A 156 -4.79 -6.62 -21.85
N TRP A 157 -3.60 -6.88 -21.28
CA TRP A 157 -2.41 -7.18 -22.07
C TRP A 157 -2.54 -8.50 -22.84
N VAL A 158 -3.04 -9.56 -22.18
CA VAL A 158 -3.31 -10.84 -22.85
C VAL A 158 -4.34 -10.66 -23.99
N LEU A 159 -5.44 -9.96 -23.72
CA LEU A 159 -6.44 -9.65 -24.75
C LEU A 159 -5.81 -8.88 -25.92
N LYS A 160 -4.94 -7.89 -25.63
CA LYS A 160 -4.30 -7.08 -26.66
C LYS A 160 -3.41 -7.91 -27.58
N ILE A 161 -2.60 -8.86 -27.06
CA ILE A 161 -1.69 -9.68 -27.87
C ILE A 161 -2.39 -10.86 -28.59
N THR A 162 -3.56 -11.28 -28.08
CA THR A 162 -4.30 -12.42 -28.64
C THR A 162 -5.42 -12.02 -29.60
N THR A 163 -5.74 -10.73 -29.72
CA THR A 163 -6.84 -10.24 -30.56
C THR A 163 -6.31 -9.30 -31.64
N PRO A 164 -6.18 -9.73 -32.91
CA PRO A 164 -5.63 -8.92 -34.00
C PRO A 164 -6.37 -7.59 -34.22
N SER A 165 -7.68 -7.55 -34.08
CA SER A 165 -8.48 -6.31 -34.22
C SER A 165 -8.16 -5.24 -33.16
N LEU A 166 -7.50 -5.61 -32.07
CA LEU A 166 -6.96 -4.67 -31.08
C LEU A 166 -5.53 -4.21 -31.39
N GLN A 167 -4.90 -4.72 -32.45
CA GLN A 167 -3.53 -4.41 -32.85
C GLN A 167 -3.47 -3.64 -34.17
N ALA A 168 -4.42 -3.88 -35.09
CA ALA A 168 -4.45 -3.24 -36.40
C ALA A 168 -5.88 -2.93 -36.83
N GLU A 169 -6.05 -1.77 -37.48
CA GLU A 169 -7.35 -1.41 -38.09
C GLU A 169 -7.70 -2.36 -39.24
N GLY A 170 -8.96 -2.83 -39.26
CA GLY A 170 -9.46 -3.74 -40.29
C GLY A 170 -9.06 -5.20 -40.13
N ALA A 171 -8.32 -5.56 -39.08
CA ALA A 171 -8.02 -6.96 -38.80
C ALA A 171 -9.25 -7.75 -38.32
N GLU A 172 -9.21 -9.06 -38.55
CA GLU A 172 -10.29 -9.94 -38.12
C GLU A 172 -10.53 -9.91 -36.62
N ARG A 173 -11.81 -10.06 -36.21
CA ARG A 173 -12.22 -10.05 -34.78
C ARG A 173 -11.98 -11.39 -34.07
N ASN A 174 -11.30 -12.34 -34.71
CA ASN A 174 -11.01 -13.64 -34.16
C ASN A 174 -9.77 -13.58 -33.22
N PHE A 175 -9.70 -14.53 -32.31
CA PHE A 175 -8.45 -14.73 -31.55
C PHE A 175 -7.38 -15.37 -32.44
N VAL A 176 -6.10 -15.10 -32.12
CA VAL A 176 -4.97 -15.79 -32.76
C VAL A 176 -5.10 -17.32 -32.61
N ASN A 177 -4.79 -18.04 -33.66
CA ASN A 177 -5.00 -19.51 -33.70
C ASN A 177 -3.89 -20.32 -33.02
N SER A 178 -2.79 -19.70 -32.64
CA SER A 178 -1.66 -20.39 -32.01
C SER A 178 -0.96 -19.58 -30.91
N LEU A 179 -0.47 -20.28 -29.88
CA LEU A 179 0.38 -19.67 -28.83
C LEU A 179 1.65 -19.04 -29.41
N ARG A 180 2.21 -19.63 -30.48
CA ARG A 180 3.39 -19.10 -31.14
C ARG A 180 3.16 -17.71 -31.72
N GLU A 181 2.00 -17.49 -32.31
CA GLU A 181 1.57 -16.21 -32.86
C GLU A 181 1.34 -15.18 -31.72
N ALA A 182 0.64 -15.56 -30.67
CA ALA A 182 0.47 -14.70 -29.49
C ALA A 182 1.82 -14.25 -28.87
N VAL A 183 2.78 -15.20 -28.77
CA VAL A 183 4.13 -14.88 -28.29
C VAL A 183 4.86 -13.96 -29.27
N ALA A 184 4.72 -14.14 -30.59
CA ALA A 184 5.32 -13.26 -31.59
C ALA A 184 4.76 -11.83 -31.46
N ASN A 185 3.45 -11.69 -31.27
CA ASN A 185 2.74 -10.42 -31.05
C ASN A 185 3.18 -9.69 -29.76
N ALA A 186 3.76 -10.40 -28.81
CA ALA A 186 4.27 -9.83 -27.56
C ALA A 186 5.66 -9.17 -27.71
N SER A 187 6.24 -9.12 -28.92
CA SER A 187 7.53 -8.46 -29.16
C SER A 187 7.49 -6.97 -28.87
N LEU A 188 8.59 -6.40 -28.34
CA LEU A 188 8.70 -4.99 -27.95
C LEU A 188 9.98 -4.39 -28.57
N GLY A 189 9.84 -3.74 -29.70
CA GLY A 189 11.00 -3.22 -30.46
C GLY A 189 12.00 -4.35 -30.78
N PRO A 190 13.28 -4.24 -30.38
CA PRO A 190 14.29 -5.28 -30.64
C PRO A 190 14.13 -6.52 -29.72
N LEU A 191 13.26 -6.46 -28.71
CA LEU A 191 13.08 -7.56 -27.75
C LEU A 191 12.12 -8.61 -28.30
N PRO A 192 12.52 -9.88 -28.38
CA PRO A 192 11.66 -10.96 -28.87
C PRO A 192 10.51 -11.22 -27.87
N GLY A 193 9.35 -11.57 -28.38
CA GLY A 193 8.12 -11.75 -27.59
C GLY A 193 8.24 -12.82 -26.49
N TRP A 194 8.99 -13.90 -26.72
CA TRP A 194 9.22 -14.92 -25.69
C TRP A 194 9.91 -14.36 -24.43
N LEU A 195 10.82 -13.41 -24.60
CA LEU A 195 11.53 -12.76 -23.48
C LEU A 195 10.56 -11.89 -22.68
N ILE A 196 9.67 -11.15 -23.35
CA ILE A 196 8.64 -10.34 -22.68
C ILE A 196 7.67 -11.22 -21.90
N VAL A 197 7.17 -12.30 -22.52
CA VAL A 197 6.26 -13.26 -21.87
C VAL A 197 6.94 -13.89 -20.64
N THR A 198 8.18 -14.35 -20.78
CA THR A 198 8.92 -14.97 -19.66
C THR A 198 9.15 -13.97 -18.52
N SER A 199 9.54 -12.73 -18.84
CA SER A 199 9.74 -11.66 -17.85
C SER A 199 8.44 -11.34 -17.11
N LEU A 200 7.32 -11.31 -17.84
CA LEU A 200 6.00 -11.04 -17.25
C LEU A 200 5.53 -12.20 -16.36
N VAL A 201 5.72 -13.44 -16.77
CA VAL A 201 5.43 -14.62 -15.95
C VAL A 201 6.25 -14.57 -14.65
N LEU A 202 7.56 -14.31 -14.75
CA LEU A 202 8.42 -14.17 -13.58
C LEU A 202 7.96 -13.03 -12.65
N PHE A 203 7.60 -11.88 -13.23
CA PHE A 203 7.08 -10.74 -12.48
C PHE A 203 5.82 -11.12 -11.67
N TYR A 204 4.85 -11.81 -12.29
CA TYR A 204 3.64 -12.23 -11.61
C TYR A 204 3.88 -13.36 -10.60
N LEU A 205 4.83 -14.25 -10.83
CA LEU A 205 5.25 -15.24 -9.84
C LEU A 205 5.85 -14.58 -8.60
N VAL A 206 6.68 -13.55 -8.78
CA VAL A 206 7.24 -12.78 -7.66
C VAL A 206 6.14 -12.02 -6.92
N LEU A 207 5.20 -11.37 -7.62
CA LEU A 207 4.08 -10.66 -7.00
C LEU A 207 3.17 -11.60 -6.20
N THR A 208 2.81 -12.75 -6.79
CA THR A 208 1.96 -13.73 -6.11
C THR A 208 2.69 -14.38 -4.94
N GLY A 209 3.96 -14.72 -5.11
CA GLY A 209 4.82 -15.20 -4.03
C GLY A 209 4.91 -14.19 -2.88
N ALA A 210 5.16 -12.92 -3.19
CA ALA A 210 5.15 -11.85 -2.20
C ALA A 210 3.79 -11.71 -1.50
N ALA A 211 2.69 -11.84 -2.24
CA ALA A 211 1.36 -11.72 -1.68
C ALA A 211 0.97 -12.86 -0.74
N PHE A 212 1.37 -14.09 -1.01
CA PHE A 212 0.90 -15.27 -0.30
C PHE A 212 1.91 -15.86 0.69
N LEU A 213 3.21 -15.84 0.37
CA LEU A 213 4.25 -16.43 1.22
C LEU A 213 4.61 -15.56 2.44
N THR A 214 4.48 -14.24 2.31
CA THR A 214 4.72 -13.31 3.42
C THR A 214 3.44 -13.12 4.27
N ARG A 215 2.87 -14.21 4.76
CA ARG A 215 1.81 -14.15 5.76
C ARG A 215 2.47 -13.84 7.10
N SER A 216 2.82 -12.56 7.31
CA SER A 216 3.34 -12.09 8.60
C SER A 216 2.29 -12.35 9.67
N LYS A 217 2.65 -13.13 10.68
CA LYS A 217 1.86 -13.33 11.91
C LYS A 217 1.85 -12.07 12.77
N ASP A 218 2.61 -11.04 12.38
CA ASP A 218 2.80 -9.83 13.18
C ASP A 218 1.70 -8.80 12.89
N GLY A 219 0.77 -8.67 13.83
CA GLY A 219 -0.02 -7.45 14.03
C GLY A 219 -1.30 -7.29 13.24
N GLU A 220 -1.89 -8.33 12.69
CA GLU A 220 -3.33 -8.30 12.46
C GLU A 220 -4.00 -8.59 13.81
N LEU A 221 -4.55 -7.56 14.41
CA LEU A 221 -5.60 -7.66 15.41
C LEU A 221 -6.63 -8.64 14.84
N GLY A 222 -7.02 -9.66 15.63
CA GLY A 222 -7.72 -10.84 15.14
C GLY A 222 -8.98 -10.55 14.31
N TYR A 223 -9.45 -11.54 13.61
CA TYR A 223 -10.70 -11.49 12.83
C TYR A 223 -11.83 -10.92 13.70
N GLY A 224 -12.35 -9.74 13.31
CA GLY A 224 -13.43 -9.06 14.03
C GLY A 224 -13.06 -7.70 14.63
N GLU A 225 -11.79 -7.32 14.68
CA GLU A 225 -11.42 -5.96 15.10
C GLU A 225 -11.50 -4.96 13.95
N VAL A 226 -12.19 -3.85 14.18
CA VAL A 226 -12.33 -2.77 13.21
C VAL A 226 -10.98 -2.12 12.98
N HIS A 227 -10.43 -2.26 11.79
CA HIS A 227 -9.25 -1.53 11.37
C HIS A 227 -9.65 -0.11 10.95
N VAL A 228 -9.48 0.84 11.85
CA VAL A 228 -9.63 2.27 11.56
C VAL A 228 -8.34 2.82 10.98
#